data_48a74e534121853e28e6fd1ddd007a75
#
_entry.id   48a74e534121853e28e6fd1ddd007a75
#
_cell.length_a   1.000
_cell.length_b   1.000
_cell.length_c   1.000
_cell.angle_alpha   90.00
_cell.angle_beta   90.00
_cell.angle_gamma   90.00
#
_symmetry.space_group_name_H-M   'P 1'
#
loop_
_entity.id
_entity.type
_entity.pdbx_description
1 polymer ?
#
loop_
_entity_poly.entity_id
_entity_poly.type
_entity_poly.pdbx_seq_one_letter_code
_entity_poly.pdbx_strand_id
1 'polypeptide(L)'
;MKKLFFLLSVAFLTLASCEGPPGRDGFDGRDGANGKDGAETYWFVQTYTISSDQWVLINGEDQLNSYFRAQRSIPELDRELYENGNVRCYMFQNINGTEVQTPLPFTVPLGEEGNGGKDILWTETVSFDFSPGRVTFYVNYSDFVTRVRPGTITFRVVLTY
;
A
#
# COMPACT_ATOMS: atom_id res chain seq x y z
N MET A 1 50.49 -68.03 26.39
CA MET A 1 49.50 -67.00 26.83
C MET A 1 50.12 -65.70 27.29
N LYS A 2 51.25 -65.66 27.94
CA LYS A 2 51.90 -64.42 28.44
C LYS A 2 52.38 -63.46 27.32
N LYS A 3 52.80 -63.98 26.17
CA LYS A 3 53.25 -63.13 25.01
C LYS A 3 52.10 -62.51 24.26
N LEU A 4 50.90 -63.09 24.30
CA LEU A 4 49.73 -62.52 23.64
C LEU A 4 49.16 -61.33 24.44
N PHE A 5 49.23 -61.40 25.77
CA PHE A 5 48.81 -60.30 26.64
C PHE A 5 49.71 -59.05 26.51
N PHE A 6 51.01 -59.28 26.30
CA PHE A 6 51.96 -58.17 26.12
C PHE A 6 51.80 -57.46 24.78
N LEU A 7 51.46 -58.19 23.73
CA LEU A 7 51.14 -57.58 22.41
C LEU A 7 49.82 -56.80 22.44
N LEU A 8 48.81 -57.25 23.22
CA LEU A 8 47.55 -56.56 23.39
C LEU A 8 47.68 -55.26 24.20
N SER A 9 48.57 -55.24 25.23
CA SER A 9 48.81 -54.07 26.04
C SER A 9 49.59 -52.97 25.31
N VAL A 10 50.51 -53.32 24.41
CA VAL A 10 51.22 -52.33 23.58
C VAL A 10 50.33 -51.72 22.50
N ALA A 11 49.40 -52.51 21.94
CA ALA A 11 48.41 -52.01 20.98
C ALA A 11 47.41 -51.01 21.58
N PHE A 12 47.12 -51.08 22.89
CA PHE A 12 46.19 -50.18 23.57
C PHE A 12 46.82 -48.85 23.93
N LEU A 13 48.15 -48.77 24.05
CA LEU A 13 48.89 -47.52 24.33
C LEU A 13 49.08 -46.61 23.13
N THR A 14 48.88 -47.11 21.92
CA THR A 14 49.05 -46.31 20.68
C THR A 14 47.79 -45.56 20.21
N LEU A 15 46.66 -45.78 20.95
CA LEU A 15 45.39 -45.08 20.69
C LEU A 15 45.20 -43.83 21.53
N ALA A 16 46.20 -43.40 22.33
CA ALA A 16 46.19 -42.06 22.94
C ALA A 16 46.42 -41.02 21.81
N SER A 17 45.35 -40.77 21.10
CA SER A 17 45.29 -39.73 20.07
C SER A 17 45.62 -38.38 20.69
N CYS A 18 46.68 -37.74 20.24
CA CYS A 18 46.95 -36.36 20.53
C CYS A 18 45.75 -35.51 20.11
N GLU A 19 44.98 -34.98 21.05
CA GLU A 19 44.12 -33.82 20.76
C GLU A 19 45.05 -32.66 20.33
N GLY A 20 44.95 -32.28 19.08
CA GLY A 20 45.62 -31.11 18.60
C GLY A 20 45.15 -29.84 19.33
N PRO A 21 45.96 -28.79 19.40
CA PRO A 21 45.55 -27.54 20.01
C PRO A 21 44.26 -27.03 19.38
N PRO A 22 43.33 -26.44 20.16
CA PRO A 22 42.10 -25.89 19.63
C PRO A 22 42.43 -24.90 18.49
N GLY A 23 41.65 -24.93 17.44
CA GLY A 23 41.78 -24.00 16.33
C GLY A 23 41.69 -22.57 16.84
N ARG A 24 42.39 -21.65 16.18
CA ARG A 24 42.31 -20.22 16.50
C ARG A 24 40.85 -19.77 16.30
N ASP A 25 40.39 -18.91 17.24
CA ASP A 25 39.11 -18.24 17.08
C ASP A 25 39.09 -17.50 15.74
N GLY A 26 37.94 -17.55 15.04
CA GLY A 26 37.72 -16.80 13.82
C GLY A 26 37.88 -15.31 14.10
N PHE A 27 38.36 -14.56 13.11
CA PHE A 27 38.40 -13.09 13.22
C PHE A 27 36.98 -12.57 13.42
N ASP A 28 36.80 -11.60 14.32
CA ASP A 28 35.56 -10.86 14.47
C ASP A 28 35.12 -10.32 13.11
N GLY A 29 33.84 -10.45 12.81
CA GLY A 29 33.26 -9.88 11.59
C GLY A 29 33.54 -8.37 11.56
N ARG A 30 33.85 -7.84 10.38
CA ARG A 30 33.97 -6.39 10.21
C ARG A 30 32.64 -5.74 10.56
N ASP A 31 32.71 -4.63 11.31
CA ASP A 31 31.53 -3.78 11.52
C ASP A 31 30.88 -3.43 10.18
N GLY A 32 29.56 -3.50 10.13
CA GLY A 32 28.81 -3.07 8.96
C GLY A 32 29.11 -1.60 8.66
N ALA A 33 29.22 -1.24 7.38
CA ALA A 33 29.32 0.16 6.99
C ALA A 33 28.12 0.93 7.57
N ASN A 34 28.38 2.13 8.12
CA ASN A 34 27.32 3.02 8.55
C ASN A 34 26.34 3.20 7.38
N GLY A 35 25.03 3.11 7.66
CA GLY A 35 23.99 3.45 6.70
C GLY A 35 24.26 4.85 6.16
N LYS A 36 24.05 5.06 4.87
CA LYS A 36 24.02 6.42 4.31
C LYS A 36 22.89 7.17 5.00
N ASP A 37 23.12 8.43 5.37
CA ASP A 37 22.07 9.32 5.83
C ASP A 37 20.93 9.23 4.81
N GLY A 38 19.69 9.04 5.30
CA GLY A 38 18.52 8.98 4.44
C GLY A 38 18.44 10.27 3.62
N ALA A 39 18.15 10.16 2.33
CA ALA A 39 17.84 11.33 1.52
C ALA A 39 16.69 12.11 2.19
N GLU A 40 16.74 13.44 2.17
CA GLU A 40 15.63 14.25 2.66
C GLU A 40 14.34 13.79 1.96
N THR A 41 13.38 13.31 2.75
CA THR A 41 12.10 12.87 2.21
C THR A 41 11.27 14.11 1.88
N TYR A 42 11.04 14.36 0.60
CA TYR A 42 10.08 15.37 0.18
C TYR A 42 8.67 14.92 0.57
N TRP A 43 7.91 15.81 1.18
CA TRP A 43 6.53 15.59 1.56
C TRP A 43 5.68 16.81 1.22
N PHE A 44 4.63 16.58 0.42
CA PHE A 44 3.63 17.61 0.11
C PHE A 44 2.22 17.04 0.32
N VAL A 45 1.34 17.84 0.88
CA VAL A 45 -0.06 17.46 1.16
C VAL A 45 -1.01 18.54 0.65
N GLN A 46 -1.98 18.12 -0.15
CA GLN A 46 -3.04 18.99 -0.66
C GLN A 46 -4.41 18.39 -0.37
N THR A 47 -5.33 19.23 0.10
CA THR A 47 -6.73 18.84 0.33
C THR A 47 -7.61 19.46 -0.73
N TYR A 48 -8.52 18.67 -1.29
CA TYR A 48 -9.52 19.09 -2.27
C TYR A 48 -10.92 18.74 -1.79
N THR A 49 -11.83 19.69 -1.78
CA THR A 49 -13.26 19.47 -1.57
C THR A 49 -13.96 19.57 -2.90
N ILE A 50 -14.64 18.50 -3.30
CA ILE A 50 -15.43 18.41 -4.52
C ILE A 50 -16.89 18.48 -4.15
N SER A 51 -17.56 19.57 -4.45
CA SER A 51 -19.01 19.71 -4.23
C SER A 51 -19.81 18.96 -5.30
N SER A 52 -21.07 18.68 -5.02
CA SER A 52 -21.93 17.88 -5.90
C SER A 52 -22.01 18.41 -7.33
N ASP A 53 -22.04 19.72 -7.52
CA ASP A 53 -22.09 20.38 -8.82
C ASP A 53 -20.78 20.27 -9.64
N GLN A 54 -19.68 19.98 -8.99
CA GLN A 54 -18.36 19.84 -9.61
C GLN A 54 -18.06 18.45 -10.18
N TRP A 55 -18.93 17.48 -9.91
CA TRP A 55 -18.83 16.16 -10.52
C TRP A 55 -19.34 16.21 -11.97
N VAL A 56 -18.53 15.78 -12.89
CA VAL A 56 -18.86 15.69 -14.32
C VAL A 56 -19.27 14.27 -14.65
N LEU A 57 -20.51 14.10 -15.16
CA LEU A 57 -21.00 12.82 -15.64
C LEU A 57 -20.33 12.47 -16.98
N ILE A 58 -19.84 11.26 -17.08
CA ILE A 58 -19.21 10.70 -18.28
C ILE A 58 -20.09 9.59 -18.83
N ASN A 59 -20.16 9.46 -20.14
CA ASN A 59 -20.95 8.50 -20.94
C ASN A 59 -22.49 8.68 -20.86
N GLY A 60 -22.99 9.75 -20.24
CA GLY A 60 -24.43 10.03 -20.15
C GLY A 60 -25.11 9.37 -18.97
N GLU A 61 -26.37 9.79 -18.72
CA GLU A 61 -27.16 9.30 -17.57
C GLU A 61 -27.63 7.86 -17.79
N ASP A 62 -27.42 7.00 -16.80
CA ASP A 62 -27.84 5.59 -16.77
C ASP A 62 -27.39 4.78 -18.01
N GLN A 63 -26.28 5.17 -18.61
CA GLN A 63 -25.70 4.43 -19.73
C GLN A 63 -24.64 3.43 -19.23
N LEU A 64 -24.37 2.42 -20.02
CA LEU A 64 -23.31 1.45 -19.74
C LEU A 64 -21.96 2.19 -19.55
N ASN A 65 -21.26 1.87 -18.48
CA ASN A 65 -20.01 2.49 -18.07
C ASN A 65 -20.13 3.99 -17.73
N SER A 66 -21.31 4.46 -17.31
CA SER A 66 -21.48 5.81 -16.77
C SER A 66 -20.80 5.95 -15.41
N TYR A 67 -20.14 7.07 -15.19
CA TYR A 67 -19.48 7.39 -13.94
C TYR A 67 -19.32 8.91 -13.75
N PHE A 68 -18.98 9.31 -12.54
CA PHE A 68 -18.66 10.70 -12.24
C PHE A 68 -17.15 10.92 -12.10
N ARG A 69 -16.70 12.08 -12.58
CA ARG A 69 -15.30 12.48 -12.58
C ARG A 69 -15.12 13.93 -12.11
N ALA A 70 -14.06 14.18 -11.32
CA ALA A 70 -13.62 15.54 -11.01
C ALA A 70 -12.08 15.63 -11.14
N GLN A 71 -11.59 16.67 -11.82
CA GLN A 71 -10.16 16.89 -12.03
C GLN A 71 -9.68 18.12 -11.24
N ARG A 72 -8.46 18.04 -10.70
CA ARG A 72 -7.79 19.13 -10.01
C ARG A 72 -6.33 19.26 -10.47
N SER A 73 -5.85 20.49 -10.49
CA SER A 73 -4.43 20.76 -10.70
C SER A 73 -3.64 20.51 -9.43
N ILE A 74 -2.46 19.94 -9.58
CA ILE A 74 -1.47 19.72 -8.52
C ILE A 74 -0.06 19.92 -9.12
N PRO A 75 0.38 21.17 -9.30
CA PRO A 75 1.64 21.49 -9.96
C PRO A 75 2.87 20.84 -9.35
N GLU A 76 2.81 20.54 -8.04
CA GLU A 76 3.86 19.88 -7.26
C GLU A 76 4.10 18.43 -7.69
N LEU A 77 3.12 17.81 -8.36
CA LEU A 77 3.27 16.51 -9.01
C LEU A 77 3.92 16.72 -10.39
N ASP A 78 5.18 17.03 -10.38
CA ASP A 78 5.96 17.15 -11.61
C ASP A 78 6.30 15.79 -12.22
N ARG A 79 7.07 15.79 -13.30
CA ARG A 79 7.44 14.57 -13.99
C ARG A 79 8.37 13.67 -13.16
N GLU A 80 9.29 14.27 -12.42
CA GLU A 80 10.24 13.55 -11.60
C GLU A 80 9.53 12.82 -10.45
N LEU A 81 8.63 13.51 -9.75
CA LEU A 81 7.83 12.92 -8.67
C LEU A 81 6.84 11.88 -9.20
N TYR A 82 6.28 12.09 -10.41
CA TYR A 82 5.42 11.11 -11.07
C TYR A 82 6.16 9.80 -11.40
N GLU A 83 7.41 9.87 -11.84
CA GLU A 83 8.20 8.70 -12.25
C GLU A 83 8.87 7.98 -11.07
N ASN A 84 9.28 8.70 -10.02
CA ASN A 84 10.13 8.18 -8.94
C ASN A 84 9.50 8.31 -7.54
N GLY A 85 8.47 9.12 -7.39
CA GLY A 85 7.79 9.35 -6.13
C GLY A 85 6.61 8.42 -5.87
N ASN A 86 5.87 8.73 -4.82
CA ASN A 86 4.67 8.00 -4.44
C ASN A 86 3.51 8.98 -4.23
N VAL A 87 2.36 8.66 -4.82
CA VAL A 87 1.11 9.43 -4.69
C VAL A 87 0.09 8.59 -3.95
N ARG A 88 -0.40 9.10 -2.83
CA ARG A 88 -1.48 8.48 -2.05
C ARG A 88 -2.66 9.42 -1.94
N CYS A 89 -3.85 8.86 -1.94
CA CYS A 89 -5.06 9.62 -1.75
C CYS A 89 -5.94 8.99 -0.68
N TYR A 90 -6.57 9.85 0.13
CA TYR A 90 -7.50 9.48 1.17
C TYR A 90 -8.79 10.28 0.98
N MET A 91 -9.91 9.67 1.32
CA MET A 91 -11.21 10.32 1.43
C MET A 91 -11.52 10.57 2.90
N PHE A 92 -12.04 11.74 3.24
CA PHE A 92 -12.56 12.03 4.59
C PHE A 92 -13.98 11.49 4.71
N GLN A 93 -14.23 10.74 5.76
CA GLN A 93 -15.55 10.22 6.11
C GLN A 93 -15.86 10.54 7.58
N ASN A 94 -17.14 10.72 7.91
CA ASN A 94 -17.59 10.79 9.29
C ASN A 94 -18.25 9.45 9.65
N ILE A 95 -17.64 8.70 10.54
CA ILE A 95 -18.15 7.42 11.02
C ILE A 95 -18.50 7.57 12.50
N ASN A 96 -19.80 7.54 12.83
CA ASN A 96 -20.30 7.69 14.20
C ASN A 96 -19.79 8.95 14.91
N GLY A 97 -19.72 10.08 14.20
CA GLY A 97 -19.25 11.35 14.76
C GLY A 97 -17.72 11.52 14.77
N THR A 98 -16.98 10.52 14.30
CA THR A 98 -15.52 10.59 14.20
C THR A 98 -15.11 10.79 12.75
N GLU A 99 -14.28 11.80 12.48
CA GLU A 99 -13.65 11.98 11.17
C GLU A 99 -12.55 10.94 10.98
N VAL A 100 -12.62 10.20 9.88
CA VAL A 100 -11.62 9.20 9.48
C VAL A 100 -11.11 9.48 8.07
N GLN A 101 -9.87 9.10 7.80
CA GLN A 101 -9.27 9.15 6.48
C GLN A 101 -9.20 7.73 5.89
N THR A 102 -10.01 7.47 4.88
CA THR A 102 -10.08 6.18 4.21
C THR A 102 -9.20 6.18 2.97
N PRO A 103 -8.22 5.27 2.86
CA PRO A 103 -7.36 5.22 1.68
C PRO A 103 -8.16 4.81 0.43
N LEU A 104 -7.80 5.38 -0.71
CA LEU A 104 -8.37 5.03 -2.02
C LEU A 104 -7.51 3.98 -2.75
N PRO A 105 -8.12 3.13 -3.58
CA PRO A 105 -9.56 3.03 -3.87
C PRO A 105 -10.35 2.45 -2.70
N PHE A 106 -11.59 2.93 -2.54
CA PHE A 106 -12.54 2.44 -1.53
C PHE A 106 -13.83 2.00 -2.19
N THR A 107 -14.31 0.80 -1.86
CA THR A 107 -15.57 0.25 -2.37
C THR A 107 -16.46 -0.13 -1.19
N VAL A 108 -17.72 0.28 -1.26
CA VAL A 108 -18.74 -0.04 -0.27
C VAL A 108 -19.96 -0.66 -0.94
N PRO A 109 -20.51 -1.79 -0.41
CA PRO A 109 -21.81 -2.29 -0.84
C PRO A 109 -22.92 -1.40 -0.30
N LEU A 110 -23.88 -1.11 -1.15
CA LEU A 110 -25.06 -0.32 -0.86
C LEU A 110 -26.32 -1.10 -1.25
N GLY A 111 -27.45 -0.71 -0.70
CA GLY A 111 -28.72 -1.34 -1.05
C GLY A 111 -29.90 -0.50 -0.58
N GLU A 112 -31.02 -0.66 -1.25
CA GLU A 112 -32.31 -0.10 -0.88
C GLU A 112 -33.41 -1.16 -1.00
N GLU A 113 -34.47 -1.01 -0.20
CA GLU A 113 -35.65 -1.87 -0.31
C GLU A 113 -36.36 -1.62 -1.63
N GLY A 114 -36.42 -2.62 -2.48
CA GLY A 114 -37.14 -2.56 -3.75
C GLY A 114 -38.61 -2.87 -3.59
N ASN A 115 -39.40 -2.44 -4.56
CA ASN A 115 -40.83 -2.75 -4.63
C ASN A 115 -41.08 -4.27 -4.69
N GLY A 116 -41.98 -4.77 -3.83
CA GLY A 116 -42.35 -6.19 -3.81
C GLY A 116 -41.40 -7.09 -3.01
N GLY A 117 -40.56 -6.52 -2.11
CA GLY A 117 -39.68 -7.28 -1.21
C GLY A 117 -38.43 -7.84 -1.89
N LYS A 118 -38.01 -7.25 -2.99
CA LYS A 118 -36.76 -7.58 -3.67
C LYS A 118 -35.79 -6.41 -3.54
N ASP A 119 -34.74 -6.60 -2.74
CA ASP A 119 -33.72 -5.59 -2.53
C ASP A 119 -32.96 -5.26 -3.82
N ILE A 120 -32.64 -3.97 -3.99
CA ILE A 120 -31.76 -3.48 -5.05
C ILE A 120 -30.39 -3.28 -4.41
N LEU A 121 -29.40 -3.99 -4.95
CA LEU A 121 -28.04 -3.98 -4.41
C LEU A 121 -27.05 -3.48 -5.47
N TRP A 122 -26.13 -2.59 -5.06
CA TRP A 122 -25.03 -2.13 -5.91
C TRP A 122 -23.78 -1.89 -5.08
N THR A 123 -22.70 -1.51 -5.71
CA THR A 123 -21.50 -1.02 -5.03
C THR A 123 -21.15 0.38 -5.52
N GLU A 124 -20.73 1.23 -4.60
CA GLU A 124 -20.08 2.49 -4.91
C GLU A 124 -18.56 2.32 -4.76
N THR A 125 -17.82 2.74 -5.77
CA THR A 125 -16.36 2.75 -5.74
C THR A 125 -15.87 4.18 -5.93
N VAL A 126 -15.14 4.70 -4.93
CA VAL A 126 -14.42 5.96 -5.02
C VAL A 126 -12.95 5.64 -5.30
N SER A 127 -12.40 6.23 -6.34
CA SER A 127 -11.01 5.99 -6.77
C SER A 127 -10.35 7.25 -7.30
N PHE A 128 -9.07 7.17 -7.61
CA PHE A 128 -8.32 8.26 -8.20
C PHE A 128 -7.28 7.75 -9.18
N ASP A 129 -6.88 8.60 -10.10
CA ASP A 129 -5.66 8.48 -10.87
C ASP A 129 -4.90 9.82 -10.89
N PHE A 130 -3.69 9.79 -11.43
CA PHE A 130 -2.86 10.97 -11.50
C PHE A 130 -1.95 10.93 -12.73
N SER A 131 -1.58 12.12 -13.16
CA SER A 131 -0.56 12.38 -14.20
C SER A 131 0.21 13.65 -13.83
N PRO A 132 1.34 13.94 -14.44
CA PRO A 132 2.07 15.19 -14.14
C PRO A 132 1.16 16.41 -14.13
N GLY A 133 1.17 17.15 -13.02
CA GLY A 133 0.38 18.35 -12.80
C GLY A 133 -1.11 18.14 -12.50
N ARG A 134 -1.61 16.91 -12.39
CA ARG A 134 -3.04 16.63 -12.30
C ARG A 134 -3.37 15.41 -11.45
N VAL A 135 -4.46 15.50 -10.67
CA VAL A 135 -5.13 14.40 -10.03
C VAL A 135 -6.59 14.35 -10.49
N THR A 136 -7.13 13.14 -10.66
CA THR A 136 -8.52 12.92 -11.08
C THR A 136 -9.18 11.98 -10.10
N PHE A 137 -10.35 12.36 -9.61
CA PHE A 137 -11.18 11.56 -8.71
C PHE A 137 -12.37 10.99 -9.48
N TYR A 138 -12.78 9.79 -9.12
CA TYR A 138 -13.86 9.03 -9.75
C TYR A 138 -14.84 8.51 -8.72
N VAL A 139 -16.13 8.50 -9.08
CA VAL A 139 -17.18 7.77 -8.36
C VAL A 139 -17.91 6.90 -9.39
N ASN A 140 -17.91 5.59 -9.16
CA ASN A 140 -18.49 4.58 -10.02
C ASN A 140 -19.55 3.79 -9.24
N TYR A 141 -20.67 3.54 -9.87
CA TYR A 141 -21.74 2.64 -9.37
C TYR A 141 -21.77 1.37 -10.23
N SER A 142 -21.87 0.19 -9.59
CA SER A 142 -21.82 -1.09 -10.32
C SER A 142 -23.04 -1.35 -11.21
N ASP A 143 -24.15 -0.68 -10.94
CA ASP A 143 -25.39 -0.73 -11.72
C ASP A 143 -25.48 0.39 -12.78
N PHE A 144 -24.47 1.28 -12.85
CA PHE A 144 -24.40 2.45 -13.72
C PHE A 144 -25.53 3.46 -13.54
N VAL A 145 -26.31 3.39 -12.46
CA VAL A 145 -27.36 4.38 -12.17
C VAL A 145 -26.72 5.69 -11.70
N THR A 146 -26.86 6.73 -12.51
CA THR A 146 -26.18 8.03 -12.32
C THR A 146 -27.13 9.22 -12.26
N ARG A 147 -28.43 8.98 -12.00
CA ARG A 147 -29.46 10.03 -11.82
C ARG A 147 -29.16 10.94 -10.64
N VAL A 148 -28.53 10.39 -9.61
CA VAL A 148 -28.15 11.14 -8.41
C VAL A 148 -26.66 11.37 -8.44
N ARG A 149 -26.26 12.65 -8.39
CA ARG A 149 -24.85 13.01 -8.33
C ARG A 149 -24.28 12.68 -6.96
N PRO A 150 -22.98 12.33 -6.89
CA PRO A 150 -22.29 12.20 -5.60
C PRO A 150 -22.43 13.46 -4.77
N GLY A 151 -22.51 13.32 -3.46
CA GLY A 151 -22.46 14.44 -2.53
C GLY A 151 -21.11 15.16 -2.55
N THR A 152 -20.93 16.07 -1.59
CA THR A 152 -19.64 16.72 -1.38
C THR A 152 -18.66 15.70 -0.77
N ILE A 153 -17.51 15.51 -1.39
CA ILE A 153 -16.45 14.64 -0.89
C ILE A 153 -15.16 15.44 -0.74
N THR A 154 -14.48 15.26 0.38
CA THR A 154 -13.16 15.87 0.62
C THR A 154 -12.09 14.80 0.50
N PHE A 155 -11.04 15.11 -0.27
CA PHE A 155 -9.90 14.25 -0.54
C PHE A 155 -8.61 14.87 -0.01
N ARG A 156 -7.71 14.05 0.47
CA ARG A 156 -6.35 14.41 0.84
C ARG A 156 -5.38 13.66 -0.06
N VAL A 157 -4.61 14.41 -0.84
CA VAL A 157 -3.53 13.88 -1.69
C VAL A 157 -2.21 14.10 -0.98
N VAL A 158 -1.39 13.06 -0.90
CA VAL A 158 -0.07 13.07 -0.28
C VAL A 158 0.95 12.65 -1.33
N LEU A 159 1.93 13.50 -1.57
CA LEU A 159 3.08 13.25 -2.42
C LEU A 159 4.30 12.99 -1.55
N THR A 160 5.05 11.94 -1.84
CA THR A 160 6.32 11.62 -1.14
C THR A 160 7.38 11.18 -2.15
N TYR A 161 8.61 11.64 -1.92
CA TYR A 161 9.75 11.31 -2.78
C TYR A 161 10.93 10.86 -1.92
#